data_81e03eb3c8b0cc29186e401b94d8f0df
#
_entry.id   81e03eb3c8b0cc29186e401b94d8f0df
#
_cell.length_a   1.000
_cell.length_b   1.000
_cell.length_c   1.000
_cell.angle_alpha   90.00
_cell.angle_beta   90.00
_cell.angle_gamma   90.00
#
_symmetry.space_group_name_H-M   'P 1'
#
loop_
_entity.id
_entity.type
_entity.pdbx_description
1 polymer ?
#
loop_
_entity_poly.entity_id
_entity_poly.type
_entity_poly.pdbx_seq_one_letter_code
_entity_poly.pdbx_strand_id
1 'polypeptide(L)'
;LHSDQWSAIRYMISGYDENISRPSHLYINAISYSRNAYGKPSLMLNELRYVLGDSLFYSSIQHLYKKWKLKHIDEDKIIDAIEEHVGEELDWFFDPWLHTTRHLDYEISSFKKVKNNKAWDIELVIKNKGLRFMPLLVETEYEDGSTDRQWWDRHLWRFEDTLKYSSKKKPKAITLDPDVQLMDLDYRNNSTKMDSRFIFDWPG
;
A
#
# COMPACT_ATOMS: atom_id res chain seq x y z
N LEU A 1 11.19 -2.69 -6.63
CA LEU A 1 10.83 -3.44 -5.42
C LEU A 1 12.08 -3.73 -4.61
N HIS A 2 12.05 -3.48 -3.31
CA HIS A 2 13.11 -3.92 -2.42
C HIS A 2 13.04 -5.44 -2.23
N SER A 3 14.18 -6.10 -1.96
CA SER A 3 14.26 -7.55 -1.78
C SER A 3 13.29 -8.08 -0.72
N ASP A 4 13.05 -7.29 0.32
CA ASP A 4 12.18 -7.65 1.44
C ASP A 4 10.69 -7.66 1.03
N GLN A 5 10.27 -6.73 0.17
CA GLN A 5 8.92 -6.73 -0.40
C GLN A 5 8.67 -7.97 -1.25
N TRP A 6 9.61 -8.33 -2.14
CA TRP A 6 9.52 -9.55 -2.94
C TRP A 6 9.43 -10.81 -2.08
N SER A 7 10.27 -10.90 -1.07
CA SER A 7 10.28 -12.03 -0.16
C SER A 7 8.96 -12.17 0.60
N ALA A 8 8.37 -11.04 1.02
CA ALA A 8 7.08 -11.02 1.69
C ALA A 8 5.94 -11.39 0.74
N ILE A 9 5.89 -10.83 -0.47
CA ILE A 9 4.85 -11.17 -1.46
C ILE A 9 4.86 -12.66 -1.76
N ARG A 10 6.03 -13.25 -2.02
CA ARG A 10 6.15 -14.71 -2.24
C ARG A 10 5.61 -15.51 -1.07
N TYR A 11 5.87 -15.07 0.15
CA TYR A 11 5.35 -15.72 1.34
C TYR A 11 3.83 -15.57 1.43
N MET A 12 3.30 -14.36 1.23
CA MET A 12 1.87 -14.08 1.31
C MET A 12 1.04 -14.90 0.30
N ILE A 13 1.57 -15.12 -0.91
CA ILE A 13 0.88 -15.94 -1.94
C ILE A 13 1.15 -17.44 -1.82
N SER A 14 2.02 -17.88 -0.91
CA SER A 14 2.42 -19.29 -0.80
C SER A 14 1.34 -20.22 -0.22
N GLY A 15 0.27 -19.67 0.34
CA GLY A 15 -0.74 -20.41 1.10
C GLY A 15 -0.33 -20.75 2.54
N TYR A 16 0.87 -20.34 2.98
CA TYR A 16 1.38 -20.49 4.34
C TYR A 16 1.35 -19.17 5.13
N ASP A 17 0.72 -18.13 4.57
CA ASP A 17 0.60 -16.84 5.23
C ASP A 17 -0.28 -16.93 6.47
N GLU A 18 0.15 -16.27 7.54
CA GLU A 18 -0.56 -16.22 8.82
C GLU A 18 -0.67 -14.76 9.26
N ASN A 19 -1.61 -14.46 10.14
CA ASN A 19 -1.76 -13.12 10.72
C ASN A 19 -0.58 -12.78 11.65
N ILE A 20 -0.30 -11.48 11.79
CA ILE A 20 0.83 -10.98 12.61
C ILE A 20 0.54 -11.20 14.09
N SER A 21 -0.67 -10.82 14.55
CA SER A 21 -1.06 -10.94 15.95
C SER A 21 -1.41 -12.37 16.30
N ARG A 22 -0.38 -13.12 16.72
CA ARG A 22 -0.50 -14.53 17.05
C ARG A 22 0.53 -14.94 18.11
N PRO A 23 0.19 -15.75 19.10
CA PRO A 23 1.16 -16.32 20.02
C PRO A 23 2.28 -17.07 19.29
N SER A 24 3.53 -16.82 19.64
CA SER A 24 4.70 -17.31 18.90
C SER A 24 4.76 -18.84 18.73
N HIS A 25 4.23 -19.59 19.70
CA HIS A 25 4.19 -21.06 19.68
C HIS A 25 3.08 -21.64 18.78
N LEU A 26 2.20 -20.80 18.25
CA LEU A 26 1.10 -21.22 17.37
C LEU A 26 1.42 -21.04 15.88
N TYR A 27 2.54 -20.41 15.53
CA TYR A 27 2.96 -20.35 14.12
C TYR A 27 3.31 -21.75 13.59
N ILE A 28 2.96 -22.00 12.35
CA ILE A 28 3.08 -23.33 11.74
C ILE A 28 4.52 -23.86 11.72
N ASN A 29 5.51 -22.99 11.64
CA ASN A 29 6.94 -23.30 11.69
C ASN A 29 7.80 -22.04 11.94
N ALA A 30 9.12 -22.23 12.09
CA ALA A 30 10.07 -21.15 12.34
C ALA A 30 10.16 -20.12 11.20
N ILE A 31 9.92 -20.51 9.95
CA ILE A 31 9.91 -19.61 8.80
C ILE A 31 8.68 -18.72 8.89
N SER A 32 7.51 -19.30 9.13
CA SER A 32 6.27 -18.55 9.34
C SER A 32 6.41 -17.56 10.49
N TYR A 33 6.95 -18.02 11.64
CA TYR A 33 7.25 -17.13 12.77
C TYR A 33 8.12 -15.94 12.34
N SER A 34 9.25 -16.20 11.68
CA SER A 34 10.17 -15.15 11.24
C SER A 34 9.50 -14.15 10.29
N ARG A 35 8.69 -14.62 9.35
CA ARG A 35 8.00 -13.77 8.38
C ARG A 35 6.90 -12.91 9.02
N ASN A 36 6.10 -13.49 9.89
CA ASN A 36 4.97 -12.80 10.50
C ASN A 36 5.36 -11.96 11.72
N ALA A 37 6.36 -12.37 12.51
CA ALA A 37 6.78 -11.62 13.70
C ALA A 37 7.79 -10.48 13.38
N TYR A 38 8.49 -10.52 12.25
CA TYR A 38 9.51 -9.53 11.90
C TYR A 38 9.31 -8.94 10.49
N GLY A 39 9.18 -9.77 9.47
CA GLY A 39 9.10 -9.31 8.07
C GLY A 39 7.85 -8.47 7.81
N LYS A 40 6.68 -9.01 8.04
CA LYS A 40 5.41 -8.31 7.83
C LYS A 40 5.25 -7.05 8.71
N PRO A 41 5.59 -7.04 10.01
CA PRO A 41 5.53 -5.82 10.80
C PRO A 41 6.41 -4.69 10.28
N SER A 42 7.59 -4.98 9.75
CA SER A 42 8.44 -3.93 9.17
C SER A 42 7.80 -3.30 7.92
N LEU A 43 7.13 -4.09 7.09
CA LEU A 43 6.41 -3.62 5.92
C LEU A 43 5.13 -2.87 6.30
N MET A 44 4.41 -3.34 7.30
CA MET A 44 3.26 -2.63 7.88
C MET A 44 3.66 -1.23 8.36
N LEU A 45 4.77 -1.10 9.08
CA LEU A 45 5.26 0.21 9.54
C LEU A 45 5.69 1.11 8.38
N ASN A 46 6.25 0.56 7.29
CA ASN A 46 6.54 1.35 6.09
C ASN A 46 5.25 1.87 5.41
N GLU A 47 4.22 1.05 5.32
CA GLU A 47 2.92 1.52 4.82
C GLU A 47 2.25 2.52 5.76
N LEU A 48 2.38 2.36 7.09
CA LEU A 48 1.90 3.37 8.05
C LEU A 48 2.61 4.71 7.84
N ARG A 49 3.92 4.68 7.60
CA ARG A 49 4.70 5.87 7.26
C ARG A 49 4.22 6.52 5.96
N TYR A 50 3.88 5.73 4.94
CA TYR A 50 3.31 6.22 3.69
C TYR A 50 1.96 6.92 3.93
N VAL A 51 1.11 6.36 4.79
CA VAL A 51 -0.21 6.93 5.13
C VAL A 51 -0.08 8.24 5.91
N LEU A 52 0.77 8.26 6.92
CA LEU A 52 0.91 9.39 7.84
C LEU A 52 1.87 10.48 7.33
N GLY A 53 2.75 10.11 6.41
CA GLY A 53 3.91 10.91 6.03
C GLY A 53 5.00 10.90 7.11
N ASP A 54 6.23 11.26 6.72
CA ASP A 54 7.42 11.16 7.57
C ASP A 54 7.28 11.86 8.92
N SER A 55 6.82 13.11 8.90
CA SER A 55 6.77 13.94 10.12
C SER A 55 5.86 13.35 11.17
N LEU A 56 4.63 13.00 10.79
CA LEU A 56 3.63 12.48 11.73
C LEU A 56 3.99 11.06 12.16
N PHE A 57 4.48 10.22 11.25
CA PHE A 57 4.95 8.88 11.57
C PHE A 57 6.05 8.89 12.63
N TYR A 58 7.15 9.64 12.40
CA TYR A 58 8.26 9.64 13.34
C TYR A 58 7.89 10.28 14.68
N SER A 59 7.04 11.31 14.70
CA SER A 59 6.57 11.89 15.93
C SER A 59 5.66 10.94 16.71
N SER A 60 4.84 10.12 16.04
CA SER A 60 4.02 9.07 16.67
C SER A 60 4.87 7.98 17.32
N ILE A 61 5.92 7.52 16.63
CA ILE A 61 6.86 6.55 17.20
C ILE A 61 7.61 7.13 18.41
N GLN A 62 7.99 8.40 18.36
CA GLN A 62 8.58 9.07 19.52
C GLN A 62 7.61 9.20 20.70
N HIS A 63 6.33 9.50 20.42
CA HIS A 63 5.28 9.54 21.43
C HIS A 63 5.09 8.18 22.07
N LEU A 64 4.93 7.13 21.28
CA LEU A 64 4.85 5.73 21.72
C LEU A 64 6.03 5.38 22.63
N TYR A 65 7.27 5.66 22.21
CA TYR A 65 8.46 5.39 23.01
C TYR A 65 8.45 6.15 24.34
N LYS A 66 8.13 7.45 24.36
CA LYS A 66 8.08 8.26 25.59
C LYS A 66 7.03 7.75 26.57
N LYS A 67 5.87 7.33 26.09
CA LYS A 67 4.75 6.86 26.90
C LYS A 67 5.01 5.49 27.52
N TRP A 68 5.66 4.59 26.78
CA TRP A 68 5.77 3.18 27.15
C TRP A 68 7.18 2.68 27.44
N LYS A 69 8.24 3.49 27.28
CA LYS A 69 9.61 3.06 27.59
C LYS A 69 9.69 2.46 29.00
N LEU A 70 10.38 1.33 29.12
CA LEU A 70 10.59 0.58 30.36
C LEU A 70 9.28 0.07 31.03
N LYS A 71 8.20 -0.05 30.26
CA LYS A 71 6.93 -0.63 30.72
C LYS A 71 6.57 -1.83 29.84
N HIS A 72 5.68 -2.68 30.33
CA HIS A 72 5.10 -3.74 29.50
C HIS A 72 4.10 -3.15 28.51
N ILE A 73 4.28 -3.49 27.24
CA ILE A 73 3.45 -3.04 26.15
C ILE A 73 2.83 -4.26 25.44
N ASP A 74 1.62 -4.09 24.97
CA ASP A 74 0.87 -5.01 24.13
C ASP A 74 0.39 -4.29 22.86
N GLU A 75 -0.31 -4.99 22.02
CA GLU A 75 -0.80 -4.49 20.74
C GLU A 75 -1.72 -3.28 20.90
N ASP A 76 -2.73 -3.38 21.77
CA ASP A 76 -3.70 -2.30 22.00
C ASP A 76 -2.99 -1.01 22.42
N LYS A 77 -2.01 -1.11 23.31
CA LYS A 77 -1.24 0.05 23.78
C LYS A 77 -0.37 0.70 22.70
N ILE A 78 0.09 -0.10 21.72
CA ILE A 78 0.82 0.44 20.55
C ILE A 78 -0.12 1.24 19.69
N ILE A 79 -1.28 0.67 19.36
CA ILE A 79 -2.30 1.29 18.51
C ILE A 79 -2.82 2.55 19.18
N ASP A 80 -3.31 2.46 20.42
CA ASP A 80 -3.81 3.59 21.20
C ASP A 80 -2.82 4.76 21.27
N ALA A 81 -1.53 4.48 21.47
CA ALA A 81 -0.53 5.55 21.57
C ALA A 81 -0.26 6.23 20.23
N ILE A 82 -0.35 5.49 19.12
CA ILE A 82 -0.21 6.06 17.78
C ILE A 82 -1.44 6.90 17.46
N GLU A 83 -2.64 6.37 17.66
CA GLU A 83 -3.91 7.05 17.41
C GLU A 83 -4.09 8.32 18.25
N GLU A 84 -3.74 8.26 19.53
CA GLU A 84 -3.74 9.43 20.42
C GLU A 84 -2.88 10.57 19.88
N HIS A 85 -1.72 10.23 19.28
CA HIS A 85 -0.82 11.23 18.71
C HIS A 85 -1.27 11.74 17.35
N VAL A 86 -1.81 10.84 16.52
CA VAL A 86 -2.33 11.14 15.19
C VAL A 86 -3.64 11.91 15.26
N GLY A 87 -4.46 11.62 16.27
CA GLY A 87 -5.80 12.22 16.44
C GLY A 87 -6.86 11.57 15.56
N GLU A 88 -6.63 10.34 15.11
CA GLU A 88 -7.51 9.59 14.21
C GLU A 88 -7.47 8.10 14.53
N GLU A 89 -8.62 7.41 14.39
CA GLU A 89 -8.72 5.96 14.48
C GLU A 89 -8.06 5.29 13.26
N LEU A 90 -7.20 4.31 13.50
CA LEU A 90 -6.42 3.58 12.50
C LEU A 90 -6.75 2.08 12.45
N ASP A 91 -7.86 1.64 13.05
CA ASP A 91 -8.33 0.25 12.98
C ASP A 91 -8.42 -0.26 11.54
N TRP A 92 -8.88 0.58 10.62
CA TRP A 92 -8.95 0.27 9.19
C TRP A 92 -7.60 -0.12 8.60
N PHE A 93 -6.50 0.37 9.20
CA PHE A 93 -5.13 0.07 8.80
C PHE A 93 -4.58 -1.14 9.56
N PHE A 94 -4.69 -1.14 10.90
CA PHE A 94 -4.07 -2.16 11.75
C PHE A 94 -4.78 -3.51 11.68
N ASP A 95 -6.11 -3.56 11.75
CA ASP A 95 -6.87 -4.81 11.74
C ASP A 95 -6.55 -5.74 10.56
N PRO A 96 -6.55 -5.26 9.30
CA PRO A 96 -6.21 -6.13 8.18
C PRO A 96 -4.80 -6.70 8.24
N TRP A 97 -3.83 -5.96 8.78
CA TRP A 97 -2.46 -6.39 8.94
C TRP A 97 -2.26 -7.38 10.09
N LEU A 98 -2.84 -7.08 11.25
CA LEU A 98 -2.59 -7.79 12.49
C LEU A 98 -3.41 -9.07 12.60
N HIS A 99 -4.69 -9.02 12.22
CA HIS A 99 -5.65 -10.08 12.51
C HIS A 99 -6.09 -10.89 11.30
N THR A 100 -5.65 -10.51 10.09
CA THR A 100 -6.06 -11.19 8.85
C THR A 100 -4.88 -11.51 7.94
N THR A 101 -5.14 -12.29 6.90
CA THR A 101 -4.23 -12.52 5.77
C THR A 101 -4.72 -11.81 4.50
N ARG A 102 -5.46 -10.70 4.66
CA ARG A 102 -5.97 -9.92 3.54
C ARG A 102 -4.85 -9.20 2.83
N HIS A 103 -4.88 -9.25 1.50
CA HIS A 103 -3.86 -8.62 0.65
C HIS A 103 -4.40 -7.40 -0.07
N LEU A 104 -3.50 -6.57 -0.55
CA LEU A 104 -3.73 -5.47 -1.46
C LEU A 104 -3.40 -5.93 -2.87
N ASP A 105 -4.27 -5.64 -3.85
CA ASP A 105 -4.04 -5.93 -5.26
C ASP A 105 -4.87 -4.93 -6.09
N TYR A 106 -4.30 -3.76 -6.34
CA TYR A 106 -4.89 -2.76 -7.22
C TYR A 106 -4.56 -3.06 -8.68
N GLU A 107 -5.47 -2.77 -9.58
CA GLU A 107 -5.23 -2.83 -11.01
C GLU A 107 -5.86 -1.65 -11.75
N ILE A 108 -5.25 -1.23 -12.85
CA ILE A 108 -5.89 -0.38 -13.84
C ILE A 108 -6.72 -1.25 -14.76
N SER A 109 -8.03 -1.25 -14.54
CA SER A 109 -8.97 -2.02 -15.35
C SER A 109 -9.29 -1.34 -16.69
N SER A 110 -9.33 0.01 -16.71
CA SER A 110 -9.57 0.79 -17.91
C SER A 110 -8.96 2.18 -17.80
N PHE A 111 -8.39 2.66 -18.88
CA PHE A 111 -7.92 4.03 -19.04
C PHE A 111 -8.44 4.60 -20.35
N LYS A 112 -9.23 5.68 -20.26
CA LYS A 112 -9.77 6.41 -21.40
C LYS A 112 -9.35 7.86 -21.33
N LYS A 113 -9.04 8.44 -22.48
CA LYS A 113 -8.74 9.86 -22.65
C LYS A 113 -9.47 10.40 -23.86
N VAL A 114 -10.21 11.47 -23.68
CA VAL A 114 -10.99 12.10 -24.75
C VAL A 114 -10.61 13.57 -24.82
N LYS A 115 -10.28 14.05 -26.00
CA LYS A 115 -10.02 15.49 -26.21
C LYS A 115 -11.34 16.25 -26.19
N ASN A 116 -11.46 17.21 -25.28
CA ASN A 116 -12.61 18.06 -25.13
C ASN A 116 -12.18 19.53 -25.20
N ASN A 117 -12.45 20.18 -26.33
CA ASN A 117 -11.98 21.56 -26.62
C ASN A 117 -10.45 21.70 -26.45
N LYS A 118 -10.02 22.44 -25.39
CA LYS A 118 -8.60 22.71 -25.08
C LYS A 118 -8.05 21.82 -23.97
N ALA A 119 -8.84 20.84 -23.50
CA ALA A 119 -8.47 19.93 -22.43
C ALA A 119 -8.63 18.46 -22.85
N TRP A 120 -8.13 17.59 -22.04
CA TRP A 120 -8.30 16.14 -22.12
C TRP A 120 -9.09 15.69 -20.90
N ASP A 121 -10.22 15.04 -21.11
CA ASP A 121 -10.97 14.38 -20.07
C ASP A 121 -10.41 12.96 -19.92
N ILE A 122 -10.12 12.60 -18.68
CA ILE A 122 -9.50 11.33 -18.31
C ILE A 122 -10.49 10.56 -17.44
N GLU A 123 -10.71 9.30 -17.81
CA GLU A 123 -11.47 8.35 -17.03
C GLU A 123 -10.59 7.13 -16.74
N LEU A 124 -10.31 6.89 -15.46
CA LEU A 124 -9.50 5.78 -14.97
C LEU A 124 -10.36 4.90 -14.10
N VAL A 125 -10.51 3.63 -14.47
CA VAL A 125 -11.19 2.62 -13.65
C VAL A 125 -10.13 1.81 -12.91
N ILE A 126 -10.16 1.87 -11.59
CA ILE A 126 -9.28 1.14 -10.70
C ILE A 126 -10.09 0.03 -10.04
N LYS A 127 -9.56 -1.18 -10.01
CA LYS A 127 -10.09 -2.31 -9.25
C LYS A 127 -9.15 -2.69 -8.12
N ASN A 128 -9.72 -3.11 -7.01
CA ASN A 128 -9.00 -3.80 -5.95
C ASN A 128 -9.43 -5.27 -5.96
N LYS A 129 -8.55 -6.15 -6.34
CA LYS A 129 -8.77 -7.61 -6.32
C LYS A 129 -8.49 -8.19 -4.93
N GLY A 130 -7.77 -7.43 -4.11
CA GLY A 130 -7.51 -7.77 -2.72
C GLY A 130 -8.67 -7.40 -1.79
N LEU A 131 -8.49 -7.70 -0.51
CA LEU A 131 -9.47 -7.42 0.54
C LEU A 131 -8.97 -6.38 1.54
N ARG A 132 -7.84 -5.76 1.25
CA ARG A 132 -7.25 -4.66 2.02
C ARG A 132 -7.30 -3.39 1.19
N PHE A 133 -7.60 -2.26 1.82
CA PHE A 133 -7.76 -0.98 1.15
C PHE A 133 -6.75 0.02 1.71
N MET A 134 -6.12 0.78 0.83
CA MET A 134 -5.12 1.78 1.19
C MET A 134 -5.35 3.06 0.37
N PRO A 135 -5.02 4.24 0.89
CA PRO A 135 -4.94 5.44 0.07
C PRO A 135 -3.91 5.22 -1.03
N LEU A 136 -4.21 5.68 -2.23
CA LEU A 136 -3.44 5.37 -3.42
C LEU A 136 -2.95 6.64 -4.11
N LEU A 137 -1.65 6.76 -4.32
CA LEU A 137 -1.07 7.80 -5.15
C LEU A 137 -1.16 7.40 -6.62
N VAL A 138 -1.76 8.26 -7.44
CA VAL A 138 -1.91 8.06 -8.87
C VAL A 138 -1.06 9.09 -9.60
N GLU A 139 -0.15 8.63 -10.44
CA GLU A 139 0.68 9.47 -11.30
C GLU A 139 0.18 9.45 -12.74
N THR A 140 0.00 10.63 -13.32
CA THR A 140 -0.27 10.81 -14.75
C THR A 140 0.98 11.34 -15.43
N GLU A 141 1.52 10.59 -16.39
CA GLU A 141 2.57 11.06 -17.31
C GLU A 141 1.94 11.65 -18.55
N TYR A 142 2.43 12.80 -19.00
CA TYR A 142 1.98 13.48 -20.20
C TYR A 142 2.95 13.29 -21.37
N GLU A 143 2.48 13.59 -22.60
CA GLU A 143 3.32 13.47 -23.81
C GLU A 143 4.51 14.45 -23.82
N ASP A 144 4.44 15.54 -23.06
CA ASP A 144 5.55 16.49 -22.89
C ASP A 144 6.62 16.02 -21.88
N GLY A 145 6.45 14.83 -21.30
CA GLY A 145 7.34 14.25 -20.31
C GLY A 145 7.12 14.75 -18.87
N SER A 146 6.21 15.67 -18.65
CA SER A 146 5.85 16.10 -17.29
C SER A 146 4.93 15.09 -16.62
N THR A 147 4.87 15.13 -15.28
CA THR A 147 3.99 14.29 -14.47
C THR A 147 3.17 15.13 -13.52
N ASP A 148 1.94 14.69 -13.24
CA ASP A 148 1.11 15.15 -12.14
C ASP A 148 0.77 13.99 -11.23
N ARG A 149 0.70 14.24 -9.93
CA ARG A 149 0.36 13.25 -8.91
C ARG A 149 -0.86 13.69 -8.14
N GLN A 150 -1.78 12.76 -7.89
CA GLN A 150 -2.97 13.00 -7.08
C GLN A 150 -3.26 11.81 -6.18
N TRP A 151 -3.76 12.12 -4.99
CA TRP A 151 -4.22 11.10 -4.07
C TRP A 151 -5.63 10.65 -4.45
N TRP A 152 -5.80 9.34 -4.52
CA TRP A 152 -7.10 8.69 -4.52
C TRP A 152 -7.39 8.24 -3.09
N ASP A 153 -8.35 8.93 -2.48
CA ASP A 153 -8.58 8.83 -1.04
C ASP A 153 -9.20 7.48 -0.65
N ARG A 154 -8.84 7.02 0.55
CA ARG A 154 -9.36 5.82 1.21
C ARG A 154 -10.87 5.82 1.44
N HIS A 155 -11.53 6.97 1.51
CA HIS A 155 -12.98 7.04 1.70
C HIS A 155 -13.80 6.46 0.54
N LEU A 156 -13.13 6.11 -0.55
CA LEU A 156 -13.71 5.43 -1.71
C LEU A 156 -13.48 3.91 -1.67
N TRP A 157 -13.55 3.29 -0.50
CA TRP A 157 -13.33 1.86 -0.30
C TRP A 157 -14.34 0.99 -1.06
N ARG A 158 -14.05 0.81 -2.34
CA ARG A 158 -14.82 -0.01 -3.27
C ARG A 158 -13.88 -0.98 -3.97
N PHE A 159 -14.39 -2.14 -4.32
CA PHE A 159 -13.66 -3.08 -5.16
C PHE A 159 -13.42 -2.57 -6.58
N GLU A 160 -14.23 -1.61 -7.01
CA GLU A 160 -14.06 -0.90 -8.28
C GLU A 160 -14.52 0.54 -8.12
N ASP A 161 -13.72 1.47 -8.59
CA ASP A 161 -14.07 2.90 -8.63
C ASP A 161 -13.53 3.57 -9.89
N THR A 162 -14.12 4.72 -10.23
CA THR A 162 -13.78 5.49 -11.42
C THR A 162 -13.31 6.88 -11.03
N LEU A 163 -12.03 7.15 -11.27
CA LEU A 163 -11.44 8.47 -11.12
C LEU A 163 -11.62 9.26 -12.42
N LYS A 164 -12.24 10.46 -12.32
CA LYS A 164 -12.47 11.37 -13.45
C LYS A 164 -11.83 12.72 -13.18
N TYR A 165 -11.01 13.19 -14.10
CA TYR A 165 -10.37 14.49 -14.04
C TYR A 165 -10.02 15.01 -15.43
N SER A 166 -9.65 16.29 -15.53
CA SER A 166 -9.28 16.91 -16.81
C SER A 166 -7.90 17.53 -16.73
N SER A 167 -7.16 17.49 -17.83
CA SER A 167 -5.86 18.13 -17.97
C SER A 167 -5.74 18.91 -19.28
N LYS A 168 -5.02 20.03 -19.25
CA LYS A 168 -4.65 20.75 -20.48
C LYS A 168 -3.60 20.03 -21.29
N LYS A 169 -2.83 19.15 -20.67
CA LYS A 169 -1.79 18.33 -21.27
C LYS A 169 -2.36 17.01 -21.72
N LYS A 170 -1.84 16.47 -22.81
CA LYS A 170 -2.27 15.16 -23.33
C LYS A 170 -1.69 14.04 -22.48
N PRO A 171 -2.53 13.23 -21.80
CA PRO A 171 -2.04 12.13 -20.97
C PRO A 171 -1.44 11.03 -21.85
N LYS A 172 -0.29 10.52 -21.43
CA LYS A 172 0.45 9.43 -22.09
C LYS A 172 0.21 8.10 -21.35
N ALA A 173 0.45 8.10 -20.06
CA ALA A 173 0.33 6.91 -19.22
C ALA A 173 -0.12 7.25 -17.81
N ILE A 174 -0.67 6.25 -17.11
CA ILE A 174 -1.04 6.31 -15.70
C ILE A 174 -0.26 5.23 -14.96
N THR A 175 0.17 5.54 -13.73
CA THR A 175 0.80 4.58 -12.82
C THR A 175 0.20 4.73 -11.42
N LEU A 176 -0.24 3.61 -10.85
CA LEU A 176 -0.65 3.49 -9.45
C LEU A 176 0.58 3.24 -8.60
N ASP A 177 0.63 3.84 -7.41
CA ASP A 177 1.76 3.73 -6.49
C ASP A 177 3.13 3.87 -7.19
N PRO A 178 3.41 5.02 -7.82
CA PRO A 178 4.60 5.20 -8.65
C PRO A 178 5.92 5.01 -7.89
N ASP A 179 5.90 5.20 -6.57
CA ASP A 179 7.06 5.08 -5.70
C ASP A 179 7.16 3.69 -5.04
N VAL A 180 6.24 2.77 -5.36
CA VAL A 180 6.22 1.37 -4.88
C VAL A 180 6.27 1.29 -3.35
N GLN A 181 5.41 2.05 -2.68
CA GLN A 181 5.32 2.11 -1.22
C GLN A 181 4.37 1.08 -0.63
N LEU A 182 3.37 0.66 -1.41
CA LEU A 182 2.35 -0.30 -0.99
C LEU A 182 2.79 -1.74 -1.25
N MET A 183 2.26 -2.68 -0.46
CA MET A 183 2.46 -4.12 -0.64
C MET A 183 1.38 -4.69 -1.55
N ASP A 184 1.45 -4.33 -2.82
CA ASP A 184 0.58 -4.84 -3.86
C ASP A 184 1.06 -6.20 -4.37
N LEU A 185 0.15 -7.15 -4.54
CA LEU A 185 0.52 -8.49 -4.99
C LEU A 185 0.95 -8.55 -6.45
N ASP A 186 0.43 -7.68 -7.31
CA ASP A 186 0.78 -7.66 -8.73
C ASP A 186 1.03 -6.25 -9.28
N TYR A 187 2.22 -5.73 -9.07
CA TYR A 187 2.62 -4.41 -9.59
C TYR A 187 2.60 -4.29 -11.12
N ARG A 188 2.49 -5.39 -11.87
CA ARG A 188 2.49 -5.37 -13.35
C ARG A 188 1.21 -4.77 -13.91
N ASN A 189 0.11 -4.86 -13.17
CA ASN A 189 -1.20 -4.33 -13.55
C ASN A 189 -1.45 -2.89 -13.08
N ASN A 190 -0.47 -2.29 -12.37
CA ASN A 190 -0.53 -0.95 -11.80
C ASN A 190 -0.13 0.16 -12.76
N SER A 191 0.18 -0.13 -14.02
CA SER A 191 0.57 0.89 -14.99
C SER A 191 -0.01 0.61 -16.37
N THR A 192 -0.43 1.69 -17.04
CA THR A 192 -0.81 1.65 -18.47
C THR A 192 0.41 1.73 -19.38
N LYS A 193 1.62 1.89 -18.86
CA LYS A 193 2.86 1.83 -19.64
C LYS A 193 3.03 0.39 -20.10
N MET A 194 3.11 0.19 -21.42
CA MET A 194 3.57 -1.08 -22.01
C MET A 194 5.09 -1.22 -21.85
N ASP A 195 5.65 -0.82 -20.74
CA ASP A 195 7.04 -1.14 -20.49
C ASP A 195 7.12 -2.59 -20.10
N SER A 196 7.78 -3.35 -20.96
CA SER A 196 8.40 -4.61 -20.63
C SER A 196 9.41 -4.40 -19.48
N ARG A 197 8.94 -4.09 -18.29
CA ARG A 197 9.69 -4.36 -17.08
C ARG A 197 9.68 -5.88 -16.91
N PHE A 198 10.35 -6.57 -17.85
CA PHE A 198 10.82 -7.92 -17.61
C PHE A 198 11.85 -7.82 -16.49
N ILE A 199 11.36 -7.87 -15.25
CA ILE A 199 12.21 -8.23 -14.16
C ILE A 199 12.42 -9.73 -14.32
N PHE A 200 13.43 -10.10 -15.12
CA PHE A 200 13.98 -11.43 -15.10
C PHE A 200 14.76 -11.59 -13.79
N ASP A 201 14.03 -11.85 -12.73
CA ASP A 201 14.62 -12.50 -11.57
C ASP A 201 14.42 -14.00 -11.78
N TRP A 202 15.35 -14.61 -12.51
CA TRP A 202 15.44 -16.06 -12.63
C TRP A 202 16.01 -16.56 -11.30
N PRO A 203 15.30 -17.40 -10.55
CA PRO A 203 15.91 -18.01 -9.39
C PRO A 203 17.01 -18.97 -9.86
N GLY A 204 18.28 -18.58 -9.62
CA GLY A 204 19.40 -19.51 -9.63
C GLY A 204 19.34 -20.39 -8.37
#